data_c1920a252b20f06af208ab41d3505c61
#
_entry.id   c1920a252b20f06af208ab41d3505c61
#
_cell.length_a   1.000
_cell.length_b   1.000
_cell.length_c   1.000
_cell.angle_alpha   90.00
_cell.angle_beta   90.00
_cell.angle_gamma   90.00
#
_symmetry.space_group_name_H-M   'P 1'
#
loop_
_entity.id
_entity.type
_entity.pdbx_description
1 polymer ?
#
loop_
_entity_poly.entity_id
_entity_poly.type
_entity_poly.pdbx_seq_one_letter_code
_entity_poly.pdbx_strand_id
1 'polypeptide(L)'
;ITQIARPIGVIGAVVPSTNPAATPANNVINALKCGNAIVLSPSPKGVPACEVLISYIHAEFDKIGEDRDLVQMVRGKGSKEKTQRLLEISDLIVVTGSQNNVKRAYTSGTPALAVGAGNVTVIVDETCDLDDAAQKITASKTFDNATSCSSENSIVVVDAVYDEFMVALSKAGGARITDEAAI
;
A
#
# COMPACT_ATOMS: atom_id res chain seq x y z
N ILE A 1 -5.57 -30.08 -4.45
CA ILE A 1 -5.85 -29.00 -5.44
C ILE A 1 -4.52 -28.38 -5.80
N THR A 2 -4.16 -28.34 -7.07
CA THR A 2 -2.95 -27.70 -7.57
C THR A 2 -3.35 -26.36 -8.20
N GLN A 3 -2.72 -25.25 -7.74
CA GLN A 3 -2.87 -23.93 -8.35
C GLN A 3 -1.67 -23.66 -9.26
N ILE A 4 -1.94 -23.27 -10.50
CA ILE A 4 -0.92 -22.95 -11.51
C ILE A 4 -1.13 -21.51 -11.96
N ALA A 5 -0.10 -20.68 -11.75
CA ALA A 5 -0.08 -19.30 -12.25
C ALA A 5 -0.02 -19.29 -13.79
N ARG A 6 -0.77 -18.38 -14.41
CA ARG A 6 -0.77 -18.17 -15.85
C ARG A 6 -0.61 -16.68 -16.16
N PRO A 7 0.09 -16.31 -17.24
CA PRO A 7 0.16 -14.92 -17.67
C PRO A 7 -1.21 -14.43 -18.11
N ILE A 8 -1.48 -13.16 -17.88
CA ILE A 8 -2.66 -12.45 -18.36
C ILE A 8 -2.31 -11.41 -19.42
N GLY A 9 -1.05 -10.97 -19.47
CA GLY A 9 -0.55 -9.99 -20.44
C GLY A 9 0.18 -8.84 -19.79
N VAL A 10 -0.30 -7.61 -19.97
CA VAL A 10 0.28 -6.39 -19.41
C VAL A 10 -0.49 -5.93 -18.18
N ILE A 11 0.22 -5.80 -17.07
CA ILE A 11 -0.34 -5.31 -15.80
C ILE A 11 -0.12 -3.80 -15.68
N GLY A 12 -1.19 -3.04 -15.48
CA GLY A 12 -1.12 -1.62 -15.12
C GLY A 12 -1.15 -1.45 -13.60
N ALA A 13 -0.09 -0.94 -13.00
CA ALA A 13 0.01 -0.81 -11.54
C ALA A 13 0.06 0.64 -11.07
N VAL A 14 -0.93 1.08 -10.29
CA VAL A 14 -0.94 2.39 -9.64
C VAL A 14 -0.31 2.27 -8.26
N VAL A 15 0.77 3.04 -8.05
CA VAL A 15 1.62 2.95 -6.86
C VAL A 15 1.38 4.15 -5.93
N PRO A 16 1.16 3.94 -4.62
CA PRO A 16 0.87 5.00 -3.67
C PRO A 16 2.14 5.79 -3.30
N SER A 17 1.93 6.97 -2.69
CA SER A 17 3.03 7.76 -2.12
C SER A 17 3.53 7.23 -0.77
N THR A 18 2.70 6.45 -0.07
CA THR A 18 3.01 5.92 1.27
C THR A 18 4.03 4.80 1.25
N ASN A 19 4.14 4.09 0.12
CA ASN A 19 5.12 3.00 -0.05
C ASN A 19 5.63 2.96 -1.50
N PRO A 20 6.49 3.92 -1.91
CA PRO A 20 6.88 4.10 -3.29
C PRO A 20 7.99 3.13 -3.77
N ALA A 21 8.57 2.35 -2.89
CA ALA A 21 9.62 1.38 -3.23
C ALA A 21 9.14 -0.07 -3.08
N ALA A 22 8.66 -0.48 -1.91
CA ALA A 22 8.30 -1.87 -1.69
C ALA A 22 7.02 -2.29 -2.45
N THR A 23 6.01 -1.41 -2.58
CA THR A 23 4.81 -1.72 -3.36
C THR A 23 5.13 -2.01 -4.83
N PRO A 24 5.86 -1.14 -5.57
CA PRO A 24 6.20 -1.45 -6.96
C PRO A 24 7.15 -2.65 -7.08
N ALA A 25 8.11 -2.83 -6.16
CA ALA A 25 8.98 -4.01 -6.18
C ALA A 25 8.18 -5.31 -6.07
N ASN A 26 7.23 -5.38 -5.12
CA ASN A 26 6.36 -6.54 -4.95
C ASN A 26 5.48 -6.78 -6.19
N ASN A 27 4.92 -5.72 -6.77
CA ASN A 27 4.10 -5.82 -7.97
C ASN A 27 4.91 -6.35 -9.16
N VAL A 28 6.15 -5.86 -9.35
CA VAL A 28 7.06 -6.33 -10.41
C VAL A 28 7.41 -7.80 -10.21
N ILE A 29 7.79 -8.21 -9.00
CA ILE A 29 8.12 -9.62 -8.71
C ILE A 29 6.93 -10.54 -9.04
N ASN A 30 5.73 -10.16 -8.60
CA ASN A 30 4.53 -10.97 -8.84
C ASN A 30 4.16 -11.01 -10.34
N ALA A 31 4.27 -9.89 -11.05
CA ALA A 31 4.01 -9.83 -12.48
C ALA A 31 4.95 -10.75 -13.25
N LEU A 32 6.26 -10.59 -13.06
CA LEU A 32 7.28 -11.36 -13.77
C LEU A 32 7.24 -12.86 -13.43
N LYS A 33 7.04 -13.22 -12.15
CA LYS A 33 6.90 -14.63 -11.75
C LYS A 33 5.71 -15.32 -12.41
N CYS A 34 4.70 -14.58 -12.80
CA CYS A 34 3.53 -15.11 -13.51
C CYS A 34 3.62 -14.93 -15.03
N GLY A 35 4.75 -14.48 -15.57
CA GLY A 35 4.99 -14.32 -17.00
C GLY A 35 4.31 -13.09 -17.63
N ASN A 36 4.07 -12.03 -16.84
CA ASN A 36 3.44 -10.80 -17.30
C ASN A 36 4.47 -9.67 -17.44
N ALA A 37 4.19 -8.74 -18.37
CA ALA A 37 4.83 -7.42 -18.34
C ALA A 37 4.08 -6.48 -17.38
N ILE A 38 4.73 -5.41 -16.93
CA ILE A 38 4.11 -4.44 -16.02
C ILE A 38 4.51 -3.00 -16.34
N VAL A 39 3.53 -2.10 -16.26
CA VAL A 39 3.72 -0.66 -16.37
C VAL A 39 3.30 0.01 -15.06
N LEU A 40 4.26 0.64 -14.39
CA LEU A 40 4.06 1.34 -13.13
C LEU A 40 3.59 2.77 -13.35
N SER A 41 2.58 3.20 -12.59
CA SER A 41 2.12 4.60 -12.51
C SER A 41 2.27 5.10 -11.08
N PRO A 42 3.45 5.57 -10.68
CA PRO A 42 3.68 6.06 -9.33
C PRO A 42 2.96 7.39 -9.07
N SER A 43 2.61 7.64 -7.82
CA SER A 43 2.23 8.96 -7.36
C SER A 43 3.36 9.97 -7.61
N PRO A 44 3.07 11.26 -7.80
CA PRO A 44 4.12 12.25 -8.09
C PRO A 44 5.27 12.28 -7.08
N LYS A 45 4.97 12.04 -5.80
CA LYS A 45 5.98 11.98 -4.72
C LYS A 45 6.82 10.69 -4.76
N GLY A 46 6.29 9.63 -5.36
CA GLY A 46 6.95 8.32 -5.45
C GLY A 46 7.81 8.14 -6.71
N VAL A 47 7.72 9.06 -7.68
CA VAL A 47 8.46 8.95 -8.96
C VAL A 47 9.96 8.72 -8.77
N PRO A 48 10.69 9.52 -7.96
CA PRO A 48 12.14 9.33 -7.84
C PRO A 48 12.53 7.95 -7.29
N ALA A 49 11.78 7.44 -6.30
CA ALA A 49 12.03 6.11 -5.74
C ALA A 49 11.75 4.99 -6.77
N CYS A 50 10.68 5.12 -7.54
CA CYS A 50 10.35 4.21 -8.62
C CYS A 50 11.39 4.20 -9.75
N GLU A 51 11.91 5.37 -10.13
CA GLU A 51 12.97 5.49 -11.17
C GLU A 51 14.24 4.74 -10.75
N VAL A 52 14.67 4.91 -9.50
CA VAL A 52 15.82 4.19 -8.94
C VAL A 52 15.56 2.69 -8.93
N LEU A 53 14.40 2.23 -8.47
CA LEU A 53 14.03 0.82 -8.46
C LEU A 53 14.09 0.22 -9.88
N ILE A 54 13.48 0.89 -10.86
CA ILE A 54 13.48 0.41 -12.25
C ILE A 54 14.89 0.37 -12.81
N SER A 55 15.73 1.35 -12.50
CA SER A 55 17.12 1.34 -12.95
C SER A 55 17.89 0.11 -12.46
N TYR A 56 17.66 -0.32 -11.22
CA TYR A 56 18.26 -1.55 -10.68
C TYR A 56 17.70 -2.80 -11.37
N ILE A 57 16.39 -2.86 -11.60
CA ILE A 57 15.77 -3.97 -12.30
C ILE A 57 16.33 -4.09 -13.72
N HIS A 58 16.42 -2.98 -14.46
CA HIS A 58 16.97 -2.98 -15.81
C HIS A 58 18.46 -3.36 -15.84
N ALA A 59 19.23 -2.96 -14.83
CA ALA A 59 20.63 -3.38 -14.72
C ALA A 59 20.78 -4.90 -14.51
N GLU A 60 19.83 -5.53 -13.79
CA GLU A 60 19.81 -6.99 -13.67
C GLU A 60 19.33 -7.68 -14.96
N PHE A 61 18.34 -7.10 -15.66
CA PHE A 61 17.89 -7.60 -16.95
C PHE A 61 19.02 -7.62 -17.99
N ASP A 62 19.82 -6.55 -18.05
CA ASP A 62 20.99 -6.49 -18.96
C ASP A 62 21.99 -7.62 -18.71
N LYS A 63 22.20 -8.03 -17.46
CA LYS A 63 23.12 -9.11 -17.11
C LYS A 63 22.66 -10.48 -17.59
N ILE A 64 21.36 -10.69 -17.66
CA ILE A 64 20.76 -11.97 -18.05
C ILE A 64 20.19 -11.97 -19.47
N GLY A 65 20.28 -10.83 -20.18
CA GLY A 65 19.79 -10.69 -21.55
C GLY A 65 18.27 -10.59 -21.69
N GLU A 66 17.58 -10.12 -20.63
CA GLU A 66 16.12 -9.91 -20.65
C GLU A 66 15.75 -8.53 -21.19
N ASP A 67 14.52 -8.43 -21.74
CA ASP A 67 14.01 -7.21 -22.32
C ASP A 67 13.56 -6.23 -21.22
N ARG A 68 14.10 -5.01 -21.25
CA ARG A 68 13.70 -3.92 -20.34
C ARG A 68 12.23 -3.52 -20.48
N ASP A 69 11.60 -3.81 -21.60
CA ASP A 69 10.20 -3.53 -21.84
C ASP A 69 9.23 -4.37 -20.98
N LEU A 70 9.72 -5.42 -20.34
CA LEU A 70 8.96 -6.19 -19.38
C LEU A 70 8.56 -5.36 -18.13
N VAL A 71 9.36 -4.35 -17.77
CA VAL A 71 9.08 -3.47 -16.62
C VAL A 71 9.27 -2.02 -17.04
N GLN A 72 8.18 -1.31 -17.11
CA GLN A 72 8.17 0.10 -17.51
C GLN A 72 7.47 0.98 -16.47
N MET A 73 7.61 2.29 -16.65
CA MET A 73 6.91 3.30 -15.88
C MET A 73 6.33 4.37 -16.81
N VAL A 74 5.16 4.91 -16.44
CA VAL A 74 4.56 6.05 -17.14
C VAL A 74 5.52 7.23 -17.10
N ARG A 75 5.95 7.68 -18.28
CA ARG A 75 6.97 8.73 -18.43
C ARG A 75 6.42 10.13 -18.18
N GLY A 76 7.28 10.98 -17.64
CA GLY A 76 7.03 12.42 -17.42
C GLY A 76 6.07 12.67 -16.27
N LYS A 77 5.55 13.89 -16.18
CA LYS A 77 4.64 14.28 -15.09
C LYS A 77 3.37 13.42 -15.11
N GLY A 78 3.08 12.78 -13.96
CA GLY A 78 1.85 12.02 -13.78
C GLY A 78 0.61 12.89 -13.95
N SER A 79 -0.40 12.37 -14.63
CA SER A 79 -1.71 13.02 -14.75
C SER A 79 -2.85 12.00 -14.62
N LYS A 80 -4.04 12.53 -14.35
CA LYS A 80 -5.24 11.69 -14.25
C LYS A 80 -5.56 11.00 -15.58
N GLU A 81 -5.30 11.67 -16.69
CA GLU A 81 -5.52 11.16 -18.06
C GLU A 81 -4.57 10.00 -18.37
N LYS A 82 -3.28 10.15 -18.06
CA LYS A 82 -2.29 9.08 -18.24
C LYS A 82 -2.64 7.85 -17.40
N THR A 83 -3.01 8.06 -16.14
CA THR A 83 -3.46 6.96 -15.28
C THR A 83 -4.70 6.31 -15.85
N GLN A 84 -5.70 7.09 -16.27
CA GLN A 84 -6.91 6.53 -16.89
C GLN A 84 -6.59 5.72 -18.13
N ARG A 85 -5.72 6.25 -19.01
CA ARG A 85 -5.31 5.51 -20.20
C ARG A 85 -4.61 4.21 -19.89
N LEU A 86 -3.74 4.19 -18.86
CA LEU A 86 -3.11 2.95 -18.39
C LEU A 86 -4.16 1.93 -17.95
N LEU A 87 -5.17 2.36 -17.18
CA LEU A 87 -6.25 1.47 -16.73
C LEU A 87 -7.03 0.85 -17.89
N GLU A 88 -7.23 1.60 -18.98
CA GLU A 88 -8.02 1.15 -20.14
C GLU A 88 -7.26 0.20 -21.07
N ILE A 89 -5.92 0.32 -21.15
CA ILE A 89 -5.11 -0.47 -22.10
C ILE A 89 -4.42 -1.68 -21.47
N SER A 90 -4.54 -1.84 -20.15
CA SER A 90 -3.97 -2.98 -19.43
C SER A 90 -4.90 -4.19 -19.45
N ASP A 91 -4.32 -5.38 -19.37
CA ASP A 91 -5.10 -6.62 -19.28
C ASP A 91 -5.55 -6.91 -17.84
N LEU A 92 -4.80 -6.44 -16.85
CA LEU A 92 -5.13 -6.47 -15.43
C LEU A 92 -4.64 -5.18 -14.76
N ILE A 93 -5.42 -4.66 -13.83
CA ILE A 93 -5.08 -3.47 -13.06
C ILE A 93 -4.79 -3.86 -11.62
N VAL A 94 -3.68 -3.35 -11.07
CA VAL A 94 -3.37 -3.41 -9.63
C VAL A 94 -3.28 -2.00 -9.10
N VAL A 95 -4.17 -1.63 -8.17
CA VAL A 95 -4.20 -0.27 -7.62
C VAL A 95 -4.04 -0.30 -6.11
N THR A 96 -3.04 0.41 -5.62
CA THR A 96 -2.92 0.73 -4.19
C THR A 96 -2.89 2.25 -4.06
N GLY A 97 -3.89 2.84 -3.39
CA GLY A 97 -3.91 4.30 -3.28
C GLY A 97 -5.24 4.88 -2.79
N SER A 98 -5.60 6.07 -3.30
CA SER A 98 -6.81 6.76 -2.88
C SER A 98 -8.10 6.03 -3.30
N GLN A 99 -9.18 6.24 -2.54
CA GLN A 99 -10.51 5.69 -2.88
C GLN A 99 -10.96 6.10 -4.30
N ASN A 100 -10.59 7.30 -4.76
CA ASN A 100 -10.89 7.73 -6.12
C ASN A 100 -10.20 6.85 -7.17
N ASN A 101 -8.94 6.47 -6.95
CA ASN A 101 -8.23 5.57 -7.86
C ASN A 101 -8.82 4.16 -7.84
N VAL A 102 -9.22 3.68 -6.65
CA VAL A 102 -9.92 2.39 -6.50
C VAL A 102 -11.24 2.38 -7.28
N LYS A 103 -12.06 3.45 -7.11
CA LYS A 103 -13.32 3.58 -7.86
C LYS A 103 -13.07 3.60 -9.37
N ARG A 104 -12.09 4.36 -9.84
CA ARG A 104 -11.72 4.41 -11.27
C ARG A 104 -11.28 3.05 -11.80
N ALA A 105 -10.50 2.29 -11.03
CA ALA A 105 -10.07 0.96 -11.42
C ALA A 105 -11.29 0.02 -11.62
N TYR A 106 -12.19 -0.05 -10.66
CA TYR A 106 -13.37 -0.90 -10.75
C TYR A 106 -14.41 -0.44 -11.79
N THR A 107 -14.36 0.82 -12.22
CA THR A 107 -15.25 1.33 -13.27
C THR A 107 -14.58 1.46 -14.65
N SER A 108 -13.32 1.03 -14.79
CA SER A 108 -12.57 1.12 -16.06
C SER A 108 -13.04 0.12 -17.14
N GLY A 109 -13.70 -0.97 -16.73
CA GLY A 109 -14.03 -2.09 -17.61
C GLY A 109 -12.94 -3.15 -17.70
N THR A 110 -11.75 -2.90 -17.16
CA THR A 110 -10.63 -3.86 -17.08
C THR A 110 -10.68 -4.61 -15.75
N PRO A 111 -10.35 -5.90 -15.70
CA PRO A 111 -10.19 -6.63 -14.44
C PRO A 111 -9.26 -5.90 -13.48
N ALA A 112 -9.66 -5.73 -12.22
CA ALA A 112 -8.93 -4.92 -11.26
C ALA A 112 -8.80 -5.58 -9.88
N LEU A 113 -7.60 -5.48 -9.32
CA LEU A 113 -7.30 -5.74 -7.92
C LEU A 113 -6.95 -4.39 -7.26
N ALA A 114 -7.89 -3.81 -6.54
CA ALA A 114 -7.71 -2.46 -6.03
C ALA A 114 -7.97 -2.38 -4.52
N VAL A 115 -7.07 -1.70 -3.82
CA VAL A 115 -7.15 -1.43 -2.38
C VAL A 115 -6.91 0.05 -2.11
N GLY A 116 -7.78 0.61 -1.27
CA GLY A 116 -7.74 2.03 -0.88
C GLY A 116 -7.31 2.24 0.57
N ALA A 117 -7.82 3.32 1.16
CA ALA A 117 -7.60 3.61 2.57
C ALA A 117 -8.20 2.52 3.45
N GLY A 118 -7.40 2.05 4.39
CA GLY A 118 -7.81 1.12 5.43
C GLY A 118 -8.16 1.86 6.72
N ASN A 119 -8.89 1.16 7.60
CA ASN A 119 -9.10 1.57 8.99
C ASN A 119 -8.86 0.33 9.86
N VAL A 120 -7.63 0.20 10.33
CA VAL A 120 -7.23 -0.93 11.17
C VAL A 120 -7.81 -0.73 12.55
N THR A 121 -8.59 -1.69 13.02
CA THR A 121 -9.23 -1.66 14.34
C THR A 121 -8.59 -2.71 15.23
N VAL A 122 -8.22 -2.30 16.44
CA VAL A 122 -7.78 -3.20 17.52
C VAL A 122 -8.94 -3.36 18.51
N ILE A 123 -9.13 -4.56 19.01
CA ILE A 123 -10.08 -4.85 20.08
C ILE A 123 -9.27 -5.22 21.33
N VAL A 124 -9.57 -4.53 22.43
CA VAL A 124 -8.96 -4.76 23.75
C VAL A 124 -10.06 -5.21 24.70
N ASP A 125 -9.91 -6.42 25.22
CA ASP A 125 -10.84 -7.03 26.18
C ASP A 125 -10.17 -7.31 27.54
N GLU A 126 -10.94 -7.80 28.48
CA GLU A 126 -10.47 -8.11 29.85
C GLU A 126 -9.47 -9.27 29.94
N THR A 127 -9.24 -10.01 28.87
CA THR A 127 -8.32 -11.14 28.84
C THR A 127 -6.90 -10.76 28.44
N CYS A 128 -6.70 -9.54 27.93
CA CYS A 128 -5.39 -9.12 27.47
C CYS A 128 -4.51 -8.52 28.58
N ASP A 129 -3.19 -8.58 28.39
CA ASP A 129 -2.23 -7.78 29.16
C ASP A 129 -2.29 -6.34 28.64
N LEU A 130 -2.84 -5.42 29.43
CA LEU A 130 -3.11 -4.05 29.02
C LEU A 130 -1.82 -3.24 28.79
N ASP A 131 -0.77 -3.45 29.57
CA ASP A 131 0.51 -2.76 29.40
C ASP A 131 1.22 -3.24 28.11
N ASP A 132 1.25 -4.54 27.85
CA ASP A 132 1.81 -5.12 26.63
C ASP A 132 1.02 -4.68 25.39
N ALA A 133 -0.31 -4.71 25.46
CA ALA A 133 -1.18 -4.24 24.37
C ALA A 133 -0.93 -2.75 24.04
N ALA A 134 -0.86 -1.89 25.06
CA ALA A 134 -0.60 -0.47 24.87
C ALA A 134 0.78 -0.20 24.23
N GLN A 135 1.82 -0.93 24.66
CA GLN A 135 3.15 -0.82 24.06
C GLN A 135 3.17 -1.25 22.60
N LYS A 136 2.56 -2.38 22.26
CA LYS A 136 2.48 -2.90 20.88
C LYS A 136 1.71 -1.96 19.96
N ILE A 137 0.56 -1.45 20.40
CA ILE A 137 -0.25 -0.49 19.65
C ILE A 137 0.55 0.79 19.40
N THR A 138 1.22 1.32 20.42
CA THR A 138 2.04 2.54 20.27
C THR A 138 3.21 2.31 19.32
N ALA A 139 3.92 1.20 19.46
CA ALA A 139 5.04 0.85 18.58
C ALA A 139 4.59 0.70 17.12
N SER A 140 3.48 0.01 16.87
CA SER A 140 2.91 -0.15 15.54
C SER A 140 2.42 1.17 14.95
N LYS A 141 1.69 1.96 15.74
CA LYS A 141 1.15 3.26 15.28
C LYS A 141 2.23 4.28 14.97
N THR A 142 3.32 4.30 15.72
CA THR A 142 4.41 5.26 15.51
C THR A 142 5.44 4.81 14.48
N PHE A 143 5.36 3.55 14.04
CA PHE A 143 6.24 3.04 12.97
C PHE A 143 6.07 3.88 11.70
N ASP A 144 7.22 4.23 11.09
CA ASP A 144 7.27 5.00 9.85
C ASP A 144 6.43 6.30 9.89
N ASN A 145 6.45 7.01 11.02
CA ASN A 145 5.65 8.24 11.26
C ASN A 145 4.14 8.05 10.99
N ALA A 146 3.60 6.90 11.30
CA ALA A 146 2.18 6.52 11.07
C ALA A 146 1.74 6.57 9.60
N THR A 147 2.67 6.45 8.64
CA THR A 147 2.34 6.46 7.20
C THR A 147 1.88 5.10 6.70
N SER A 148 2.15 4.02 7.46
CA SER A 148 1.72 2.67 7.09
C SER A 148 0.20 2.55 7.07
N CYS A 149 -0.35 2.04 5.96
CA CYS A 149 -1.79 1.76 5.85
C CYS A 149 -2.25 0.60 6.76
N SER A 150 -1.32 -0.18 7.32
CA SER A 150 -1.57 -1.28 8.26
C SER A 150 -1.44 -0.87 9.73
N SER A 151 -1.16 0.41 10.03
CA SER A 151 -1.11 0.91 11.40
C SER A 151 -2.52 1.13 11.95
N GLU A 152 -2.67 0.95 13.24
CA GLU A 152 -3.94 1.08 13.94
C GLU A 152 -4.52 2.49 13.84
N ASN A 153 -5.81 2.60 13.53
CA ASN A 153 -6.56 3.86 13.47
C ASN A 153 -7.67 3.96 14.50
N SER A 154 -8.15 2.82 14.98
CA SER A 154 -9.24 2.76 15.96
C SER A 154 -8.93 1.70 16.99
N ILE A 155 -9.25 1.98 18.24
CA ILE A 155 -9.16 1.01 19.34
C ILE A 155 -10.55 0.90 19.95
N VAL A 156 -11.11 -0.31 19.95
CA VAL A 156 -12.36 -0.64 20.63
C VAL A 156 -11.98 -1.32 21.95
N VAL A 157 -12.33 -0.70 23.05
CA VAL A 157 -12.00 -1.20 24.40
C VAL A 157 -13.28 -1.61 25.10
N VAL A 158 -13.30 -2.79 25.70
CA VAL A 158 -14.42 -3.21 26.56
C VAL A 158 -14.47 -2.31 27.80
N ASP A 159 -15.67 -1.89 28.15
CA ASP A 159 -15.91 -0.90 29.22
C ASP A 159 -15.25 -1.28 30.56
N ALA A 160 -15.25 -2.55 30.89
CA ALA A 160 -14.66 -3.07 32.13
C ALA A 160 -13.16 -2.75 32.31
N VAL A 161 -12.41 -2.56 31.21
CA VAL A 161 -10.94 -2.31 31.25
C VAL A 161 -10.58 -0.95 30.64
N TYR A 162 -11.56 -0.13 30.28
CA TYR A 162 -11.32 1.12 29.57
C TYR A 162 -10.39 2.07 30.33
N ASP A 163 -10.68 2.36 31.59
CA ASP A 163 -9.90 3.32 32.38
C ASP A 163 -8.46 2.82 32.62
N GLU A 164 -8.28 1.55 32.91
CA GLU A 164 -6.96 0.93 33.09
C GLU A 164 -6.15 0.95 31.79
N PHE A 165 -6.79 0.63 30.68
CA PHE A 165 -6.16 0.69 29.35
C PHE A 165 -5.74 2.10 28.99
N MET A 166 -6.57 3.13 29.26
CA MET A 166 -6.20 4.54 29.02
C MET A 166 -4.97 4.97 29.83
N VAL A 167 -4.81 4.46 31.06
CA VAL A 167 -3.60 4.68 31.86
C VAL A 167 -2.39 3.97 31.23
N ALA A 168 -2.54 2.72 30.82
CA ALA A 168 -1.47 1.95 30.15
C ALA A 168 -1.04 2.62 28.82
N LEU A 169 -1.99 3.09 28.03
CA LEU A 169 -1.73 3.79 26.77
C LEU A 169 -0.99 5.09 26.99
N SER A 170 -1.35 5.85 28.04
CA SER A 170 -0.64 7.08 28.42
C SER A 170 0.81 6.79 28.85
N LYS A 171 1.04 5.74 29.62
CA LYS A 171 2.41 5.30 29.99
C LYS A 171 3.23 4.89 28.78
N ALA A 172 2.60 4.30 27.77
CA ALA A 172 3.23 3.91 26.50
C ALA A 172 3.49 5.09 25.55
N GLY A 173 3.10 6.31 25.91
CA GLY A 173 3.33 7.54 25.13
C GLY A 173 2.11 8.08 24.41
N GLY A 174 0.93 7.50 24.60
CA GLY A 174 -0.33 8.04 24.08
C GLY A 174 -0.73 9.33 24.80
N ALA A 175 -1.27 10.28 24.04
CA ALA A 175 -1.79 11.54 24.59
C ALA A 175 -3.25 11.72 24.17
N ARG A 176 -4.11 12.06 25.13
CA ARG A 176 -5.50 12.39 24.85
C ARG A 176 -5.62 13.83 24.37
N ILE A 177 -6.13 14.01 23.16
CA ILE A 177 -6.45 15.34 22.63
C ILE A 177 -7.89 15.66 23.03
N THR A 178 -8.08 16.75 23.76
CA THR A 178 -9.38 17.22 24.24
C THR A 178 -9.81 18.54 23.60
N ASP A 179 -8.92 19.17 22.86
CA ASP A 179 -9.18 20.44 22.15
C ASP A 179 -9.63 20.12 20.72
N GLU A 180 -10.87 20.48 20.40
CA GLU A 180 -11.44 20.31 19.05
C GLU A 180 -10.64 21.08 17.97
N ALA A 181 -9.93 22.15 18.33
CA ALA A 181 -9.08 22.89 17.41
C ALA A 181 -7.76 22.16 17.06
N ALA A 182 -7.43 21.09 17.79
CA ALA A 182 -6.23 20.29 17.59
C ALA A 182 -6.49 18.99 16.80
N ILE A 183 -7.75 18.74 16.45
CA ILE A 183 -8.23 17.61 15.64
C ILE A 183 -8.46 18.09 14.19
#